data_c32160989bb92bd837892231580f1e70
#
_entry.id   c32160989bb92bd837892231580f1e70
#
_cell.length_a   1.000
_cell.length_b   1.000
_cell.length_c   1.000
_cell.angle_alpha   90.00
_cell.angle_beta   90.00
_cell.angle_gamma   90.00
#
_symmetry.space_group_name_H-M   'P 1'
#
loop_
_entity.id
_entity.type
_entity.pdbx_description
1 polymer ?
#
loop_
_entity_poly.entity_id
_entity_poly.type
_entity_poly.pdbx_seq_one_letter_code
_entity_poly.pdbx_strand_id
1 'polypeptide(L)'
;MILQENSAARNRGITLASIKGIIGNIVLVIFKMIVGLASNSIAIILDAVNNLTDVLSSVLTIVGTKLAAKGADKEHPFGHGRIEYMTTMAIAFIILGAGIGSLKESVEKIIHPEVSTFDIPGLVIIAVAIVVKIVMGRYIKAQGEKYKSDALVASGIDALFDAVITFATLISAGLVYFFNFDIQGYVGAAISALIL
;
A
#
# COMPACT_ATOMS: atom_id res chain seq x y z
N MET A 1 11.08 -15.31 -31.36
CA MET A 1 10.56 -13.95 -31.63
C MET A 1 9.25 -13.69 -30.91
N ILE A 2 8.17 -14.45 -31.13
CA ILE A 2 6.86 -14.25 -30.45
C ILE A 2 6.94 -14.33 -28.89
N LEU A 3 7.72 -15.24 -28.33
CA LEU A 3 7.88 -15.39 -26.87
C LEU A 3 8.63 -14.21 -26.23
N GLN A 4 9.60 -13.62 -26.95
CA GLN A 4 10.34 -12.44 -26.45
C GLN A 4 9.49 -11.17 -26.54
N GLU A 5 8.66 -11.04 -27.55
CA GLU A 5 7.73 -9.92 -27.72
C GLU A 5 6.65 -9.92 -26.64
N ASN A 6 6.12 -11.09 -26.28
CA ASN A 6 5.17 -11.25 -25.18
C ASN A 6 5.78 -10.92 -23.81
N SER A 7 7.05 -11.28 -23.58
CA SER A 7 7.73 -10.96 -22.31
C SER A 7 8.04 -9.46 -22.19
N ALA A 8 8.43 -8.80 -23.27
CA ALA A 8 8.68 -7.36 -23.29
C ALA A 8 7.38 -6.56 -23.03
N ALA A 9 6.26 -6.96 -23.65
CA ALA A 9 4.95 -6.37 -23.44
C ALA A 9 4.47 -6.55 -21.98
N ARG A 10 4.67 -7.76 -21.40
CA ARG A 10 4.38 -8.04 -19.98
C ARG A 10 5.18 -7.12 -19.04
N ASN A 11 6.49 -7.06 -19.22
CA ASN A 11 7.37 -6.26 -18.37
C ASN A 11 7.06 -4.75 -18.45
N ARG A 12 6.74 -4.27 -19.67
CA ARG A 12 6.28 -2.89 -19.87
C ARG A 12 4.96 -2.63 -19.15
N GLY A 13 4.02 -3.57 -19.20
CA GLY A 13 2.75 -3.48 -18.51
C GLY A 13 2.90 -3.40 -16.98
N ILE A 14 3.75 -4.27 -16.39
CA ILE A 14 4.07 -4.25 -14.95
C ILE A 14 4.71 -2.90 -14.59
N THR A 15 5.72 -2.46 -15.32
CA THR A 15 6.40 -1.19 -15.08
C THR A 15 5.45 0.01 -15.14
N LEU A 16 4.56 0.06 -16.13
CA LEU A 16 3.57 1.14 -16.26
C LEU A 16 2.55 1.13 -15.13
N ALA A 17 2.10 -0.04 -14.69
CA ALA A 17 1.19 -0.15 -13.54
C ALA A 17 1.87 0.33 -12.25
N SER A 18 3.12 -0.07 -12.01
CA SER A 18 3.91 0.37 -10.86
C SER A 18 4.18 1.88 -10.88
N ILE A 19 4.50 2.46 -12.04
CA ILE A 19 4.69 3.93 -12.16
C ILE A 19 3.40 4.68 -11.82
N LYS A 20 2.24 4.20 -12.28
CA LYS A 20 0.96 4.81 -11.90
C LYS A 20 0.69 4.69 -10.40
N GLY A 21 1.04 3.55 -9.78
CA GLY A 21 0.99 3.36 -8.34
C GLY A 21 1.88 4.36 -7.59
N ILE A 22 3.13 4.53 -8.04
CA ILE A 22 4.07 5.52 -7.48
C ILE A 22 3.49 6.93 -7.55
N ILE A 23 3.00 7.34 -8.72
CA ILE A 23 2.43 8.68 -8.92
C ILE A 23 1.23 8.89 -7.98
N GLY A 24 0.31 7.91 -7.89
CA GLY A 24 -0.85 7.98 -7.01
C GLY A 24 -0.44 8.12 -5.53
N ASN A 25 0.50 7.30 -5.06
CA ASN A 25 0.99 7.38 -3.69
C ASN A 25 1.76 8.67 -3.40
N ILE A 26 2.59 9.16 -4.33
CA ILE A 26 3.29 10.46 -4.16
C ILE A 26 2.28 11.60 -4.05
N VAL A 27 1.23 11.61 -4.87
CA VAL A 27 0.16 12.62 -4.78
C VAL A 27 -0.51 12.57 -3.41
N LEU A 28 -0.82 11.37 -2.90
CA LEU A 28 -1.38 11.21 -1.55
C LEU A 28 -0.41 11.67 -0.47
N VAL A 29 0.89 11.34 -0.57
CA VAL A 29 1.93 11.79 0.37
C VAL A 29 1.98 13.32 0.42
N ILE A 30 2.09 13.98 -0.73
CA ILE A 30 2.17 15.45 -0.80
C ILE A 30 0.91 16.06 -0.20
N PHE A 31 -0.26 15.57 -0.59
CA PHE A 31 -1.53 16.07 -0.10
C PHE A 31 -1.67 15.93 1.41
N LYS A 32 -1.40 14.73 1.95
CA LYS A 32 -1.44 14.47 3.39
C LYS A 32 -0.39 15.27 4.17
N MET A 33 0.83 15.42 3.63
CA MET A 33 1.87 16.24 4.25
C MET A 33 1.48 17.70 4.36
N ILE A 34 0.94 18.31 3.28
CA ILE A 34 0.50 19.71 3.29
C ILE A 34 -0.55 19.92 4.38
N VAL A 35 -1.55 19.04 4.43
CA VAL A 35 -2.64 19.21 5.39
C VAL A 35 -2.22 18.80 6.80
N GLY A 36 -1.44 17.74 6.96
CA GLY A 36 -0.90 17.34 8.26
C GLY A 36 -0.08 18.44 8.93
N LEU A 37 0.74 19.16 8.13
CA LEU A 37 1.49 20.32 8.62
C LEU A 37 0.55 21.52 8.92
N ALA A 38 -0.42 21.78 8.05
CA ALA A 38 -1.35 22.91 8.22
C ALA A 38 -2.28 22.72 9.44
N SER A 39 -2.72 21.49 9.71
CA SER A 39 -3.57 21.12 10.85
C SER A 39 -2.78 20.72 12.11
N ASN A 40 -1.43 20.74 12.04
CA ASN A 40 -0.54 20.26 13.09
C ASN A 40 -0.90 18.83 13.58
N SER A 41 -1.35 17.98 12.65
CA SER A 41 -1.79 16.62 12.92
C SER A 41 -0.67 15.62 12.64
N ILE A 42 -0.05 15.10 13.70
CA ILE A 42 0.98 14.07 13.62
C ILE A 42 0.41 12.79 12.99
N ALA A 43 -0.84 12.44 13.26
CA ALA A 43 -1.49 11.26 12.71
C ALA A 43 -1.54 11.30 11.17
N ILE A 44 -1.91 12.45 10.57
CA ILE A 44 -1.95 12.62 9.11
C ILE A 44 -0.53 12.56 8.52
N ILE A 45 0.46 13.12 9.23
CA ILE A 45 1.86 13.06 8.79
C ILE A 45 2.39 11.61 8.79
N LEU A 46 2.11 10.85 9.85
CA LEU A 46 2.49 9.43 9.93
C LEU A 46 1.81 8.59 8.85
N ASP A 47 0.54 8.86 8.54
CA ASP A 47 -0.18 8.21 7.45
C ASP A 47 0.42 8.57 6.07
N ALA A 48 0.93 9.80 5.89
CA ALA A 48 1.69 10.17 4.70
C ALA A 48 3.00 9.37 4.60
N VAL A 49 3.71 9.17 5.72
CA VAL A 49 4.93 8.35 5.76
C VAL A 49 4.63 6.89 5.41
N ASN A 50 3.51 6.34 5.87
CA ASN A 50 3.09 4.98 5.51
C ASN A 50 2.91 4.82 3.98
N ASN A 51 2.36 5.82 3.30
CA ASN A 51 2.23 5.78 1.83
C ASN A 51 3.59 5.77 1.10
N LEU A 52 4.70 6.17 1.74
CA LEU A 52 6.05 6.00 1.17
C LEU A 52 6.46 4.53 1.10
N THR A 53 5.97 3.68 1.99
CA THR A 53 6.19 2.23 1.94
C THR A 53 5.58 1.63 0.67
N ASP A 54 4.40 2.10 0.25
CA ASP A 54 3.76 1.68 -1.01
C ASP A 54 4.58 2.11 -2.24
N VAL A 55 5.17 3.32 -2.17
CA VAL A 55 6.10 3.79 -3.21
C VAL A 55 7.31 2.87 -3.29
N LEU A 56 7.90 2.50 -2.14
CA LEU A 56 9.05 1.60 -2.08
C LEU A 56 8.72 0.23 -2.69
N SER A 57 7.58 -0.37 -2.35
CA SER A 57 7.09 -1.64 -2.91
C SER A 57 6.94 -1.55 -4.44
N SER A 58 6.40 -0.43 -4.94
CA SER A 58 6.26 -0.19 -6.38
C SER A 58 7.61 -0.02 -7.09
N VAL A 59 8.58 0.65 -6.46
CA VAL A 59 9.96 0.78 -6.96
C VAL A 59 10.63 -0.59 -7.03
N LEU A 60 10.52 -1.39 -5.97
CA LEU A 60 11.05 -2.75 -5.92
C LEU A 60 10.45 -3.61 -7.05
N THR A 61 9.15 -3.50 -7.31
CA THR A 61 8.49 -4.20 -8.42
C THR A 61 9.11 -3.83 -9.77
N ILE A 62 9.37 -2.53 -10.02
CA ILE A 62 10.00 -2.09 -11.27
C ILE A 62 11.43 -2.63 -11.38
N VAL A 63 12.22 -2.50 -10.33
CA VAL A 63 13.61 -2.96 -10.31
C VAL A 63 13.68 -4.47 -10.52
N GLY A 64 12.87 -5.22 -9.76
CA GLY A 64 12.81 -6.67 -9.86
C GLY A 64 12.37 -7.15 -11.25
N THR A 65 11.34 -6.53 -11.82
CA THR A 65 10.89 -6.86 -13.17
C THR A 65 11.97 -6.59 -14.23
N LYS A 66 12.69 -5.46 -14.13
CA LYS A 66 13.78 -5.13 -15.05
C LYS A 66 14.97 -6.08 -14.92
N LEU A 67 15.35 -6.42 -13.69
CA LEU A 67 16.44 -7.36 -13.42
C LEU A 67 16.06 -8.77 -13.87
N ALA A 68 14.85 -9.22 -13.59
CA ALA A 68 14.36 -10.54 -14.01
C ALA A 68 14.31 -10.68 -15.55
N ALA A 69 14.11 -9.57 -16.27
CA ALA A 69 14.10 -9.54 -17.72
C ALA A 69 15.50 -9.65 -18.37
N LYS A 70 16.58 -9.52 -17.57
CA LYS A 70 17.94 -9.66 -18.07
C LYS A 70 18.22 -11.11 -18.48
N GLY A 71 18.76 -11.28 -19.69
CA GLY A 71 19.12 -12.61 -20.22
C GLY A 71 20.21 -13.30 -19.41
N ALA A 72 20.56 -14.52 -19.83
CA ALA A 72 21.68 -15.26 -19.28
C ALA A 72 23.00 -14.52 -19.50
N ASP A 73 23.88 -14.54 -18.50
CA ASP A 73 25.26 -14.05 -18.55
C ASP A 73 26.22 -15.11 -17.97
N LYS A 74 27.50 -14.78 -17.89
CA LYS A 74 28.51 -15.72 -17.41
C LYS A 74 28.33 -16.14 -15.94
N GLU A 75 27.77 -15.25 -15.12
CA GLU A 75 27.51 -15.48 -13.69
C GLU A 75 26.16 -16.17 -13.47
N HIS A 76 25.19 -15.93 -14.36
CA HIS A 76 23.85 -16.49 -14.31
C HIS A 76 23.48 -17.20 -15.62
N PRO A 77 24.00 -18.42 -15.87
CA PRO A 77 23.79 -19.15 -17.13
C PRO A 77 22.33 -19.47 -17.43
N PHE A 78 21.46 -19.53 -16.41
CA PHE A 78 20.02 -19.79 -16.52
C PHE A 78 19.18 -18.50 -16.59
N GLY A 79 19.84 -17.33 -16.68
CA GLY A 79 19.17 -16.03 -16.68
C GLY A 79 18.75 -15.55 -15.27
N HIS A 80 18.09 -14.40 -15.23
CA HIS A 80 17.75 -13.68 -14.00
C HIS A 80 16.28 -13.82 -13.59
N GLY A 81 15.49 -14.71 -14.21
CA GLY A 81 14.05 -14.83 -13.95
C GLY A 81 13.67 -15.08 -12.49
N ARG A 82 14.55 -15.70 -11.69
CA ARG A 82 14.32 -15.94 -10.25
C ARG A 82 14.30 -14.67 -9.41
N ILE A 83 14.82 -13.54 -9.91
CA ILE A 83 14.80 -12.25 -9.22
C ILE A 83 13.36 -11.77 -9.02
N GLU A 84 12.42 -12.14 -9.88
CA GLU A 84 11.00 -11.81 -9.70
C GLU A 84 10.44 -12.39 -8.39
N TYR A 85 10.78 -13.65 -8.07
CA TYR A 85 10.39 -14.28 -6.80
C TYR A 85 11.07 -13.62 -5.59
N MET A 86 12.36 -13.26 -5.70
CA MET A 86 13.08 -12.56 -4.64
C MET A 86 12.46 -11.19 -4.37
N THR A 87 12.05 -10.49 -5.43
CA THR A 87 11.35 -9.19 -5.33
C THR A 87 10.00 -9.35 -4.65
N THR A 88 9.21 -10.33 -5.05
CA THR A 88 7.92 -10.63 -4.42
C THR A 88 8.11 -10.96 -2.94
N MET A 89 9.12 -11.75 -2.60
CA MET A 89 9.46 -12.06 -1.21
C MET A 89 9.86 -10.81 -0.41
N ALA A 90 10.66 -9.91 -1.00
CA ALA A 90 11.05 -8.66 -0.34
C ALA A 90 9.81 -7.77 -0.07
N ILE A 91 8.89 -7.66 -1.03
CA ILE A 91 7.63 -6.93 -0.87
C ILE A 91 6.76 -7.59 0.22
N ALA A 92 6.66 -8.93 0.22
CA ALA A 92 5.93 -9.65 1.26
C ALA A 92 6.49 -9.38 2.67
N PHE A 93 7.83 -9.29 2.84
CA PHE A 93 8.43 -8.90 4.12
C PHE A 93 8.11 -7.45 4.52
N ILE A 94 8.02 -6.53 3.56
CA ILE A 94 7.62 -5.14 3.84
C ILE A 94 6.17 -5.12 4.32
N ILE A 95 5.27 -5.81 3.63
CA ILE A 95 3.85 -5.90 3.99
C ILE A 95 3.67 -6.58 5.37
N LEU A 96 4.42 -7.66 5.62
CA LEU A 96 4.44 -8.34 6.91
C LEU A 96 4.89 -7.41 8.04
N GLY A 97 5.96 -6.64 7.81
CA GLY A 97 6.47 -5.65 8.77
C GLY A 97 5.43 -4.56 9.05
N ALA A 98 4.76 -4.05 8.01
CA ALA A 98 3.67 -3.08 8.14
C ALA A 98 2.48 -3.69 8.91
N GLY A 99 2.10 -4.95 8.62
CA GLY A 99 1.05 -5.67 9.32
C GLY A 99 1.33 -5.83 10.82
N ILE A 100 2.57 -6.19 11.20
CA ILE A 100 3.00 -6.28 12.61
C ILE A 100 2.92 -4.88 13.28
N GLY A 101 3.38 -3.83 12.60
CA GLY A 101 3.29 -2.46 13.09
C GLY A 101 1.86 -2.02 13.31
N SER A 102 0.98 -2.26 12.34
CA SER A 102 -0.44 -1.96 12.41
C SER A 102 -1.17 -2.75 13.52
N LEU A 103 -0.80 -4.04 13.71
CA LEU A 103 -1.34 -4.84 14.81
C LEU A 103 -0.96 -4.26 16.17
N LYS A 104 0.31 -3.89 16.35
CA LYS A 104 0.80 -3.27 17.59
C LYS A 104 0.04 -1.96 17.88
N GLU A 105 -0.06 -1.07 16.89
CA GLU A 105 -0.80 0.19 17.02
C GLU A 105 -2.29 -0.05 17.35
N SER A 106 -2.91 -1.02 16.69
CA SER A 106 -4.32 -1.38 16.93
C SER A 106 -4.55 -1.89 18.34
N VAL A 107 -3.65 -2.74 18.85
CA VAL A 107 -3.71 -3.23 20.23
C VAL A 107 -3.51 -2.07 21.22
N GLU A 108 -2.58 -1.16 20.94
CA GLU A 108 -2.35 0.02 21.79
C GLU A 108 -3.58 0.92 21.86
N LYS A 109 -4.28 1.15 20.74
CA LYS A 109 -5.55 1.89 20.69
C LYS A 109 -6.70 1.19 21.42
N ILE A 110 -6.70 -0.14 21.50
CA ILE A 110 -7.69 -0.89 22.30
C ILE A 110 -7.41 -0.72 23.80
N ILE A 111 -6.15 -0.78 24.22
CA ILE A 111 -5.75 -0.69 25.65
C ILE A 111 -5.80 0.75 26.14
N HIS A 112 -5.39 1.70 25.31
CA HIS A 112 -5.37 3.13 25.61
C HIS A 112 -6.19 3.89 24.55
N PRO A 113 -7.53 3.91 24.68
CA PRO A 113 -8.39 4.60 23.74
C PRO A 113 -8.09 6.11 23.74
N GLU A 114 -7.50 6.62 22.69
CA GLU A 114 -7.34 8.05 22.46
C GLU A 114 -8.49 8.54 21.58
N VAL A 115 -9.22 9.53 22.04
CA VAL A 115 -10.29 10.15 21.23
C VAL A 115 -9.63 10.93 20.10
N SER A 116 -9.60 10.36 18.91
CA SER A 116 -9.11 11.03 17.71
C SER A 116 -10.08 12.15 17.35
N THR A 117 -9.73 13.40 17.62
CA THR A 117 -10.49 14.56 17.17
C THR A 117 -10.04 14.91 15.75
N PHE A 118 -10.92 14.73 14.79
CA PHE A 118 -10.67 15.15 13.40
C PHE A 118 -11.40 16.47 13.15
N ASP A 119 -10.68 17.44 12.60
CA ASP A 119 -11.27 18.64 12.02
C ASP A 119 -11.88 18.32 10.64
N ILE A 120 -12.74 19.20 10.14
CA ILE A 120 -13.41 18.99 8.85
C ILE A 120 -12.42 18.78 7.69
N PRO A 121 -11.32 19.54 7.56
CA PRO A 121 -10.29 19.28 6.60
C PRO A 121 -9.70 17.86 6.67
N GLY A 122 -9.41 17.38 7.89
CA GLY A 122 -8.91 16.02 8.12
C GLY A 122 -9.86 14.93 7.60
N LEU A 123 -11.16 15.06 7.88
CA LEU A 123 -12.19 14.12 7.39
C LEU A 123 -12.29 14.10 5.86
N VAL A 124 -12.21 15.25 5.21
CA VAL A 124 -12.23 15.35 3.74
C VAL A 124 -11.01 14.62 3.14
N ILE A 125 -9.82 14.79 3.75
CA ILE A 125 -8.60 14.12 3.29
C ILE A 125 -8.72 12.62 3.41
N ILE A 126 -9.19 12.14 4.55
CA ILE A 126 -9.42 10.71 4.79
C ILE A 126 -10.36 10.15 3.73
N ALA A 127 -11.49 10.83 3.45
CA ALA A 127 -12.44 10.40 2.44
C ALA A 127 -11.81 10.35 1.03
N VAL A 128 -11.06 11.37 0.62
CA VAL A 128 -10.36 11.39 -0.66
C VAL A 128 -9.31 10.28 -0.73
N ALA A 129 -8.53 10.07 0.33
CA ALA A 129 -7.52 9.03 0.39
C ALA A 129 -8.12 7.63 0.23
N ILE A 130 -9.27 7.36 0.85
CA ILE A 130 -10.00 6.09 0.71
C ILE A 130 -10.35 5.84 -0.76
N VAL A 131 -10.98 6.82 -1.42
CA VAL A 131 -11.41 6.69 -2.83
C VAL A 131 -10.20 6.43 -3.73
N VAL A 132 -9.12 7.20 -3.57
CA VAL A 132 -7.89 7.05 -4.36
C VAL A 132 -7.27 5.67 -4.12
N LYS A 133 -7.15 5.22 -2.87
CA LYS A 133 -6.58 3.91 -2.54
C LYS A 133 -7.43 2.74 -3.08
N ILE A 134 -8.75 2.82 -3.01
CA ILE A 134 -9.63 1.79 -3.58
C ILE A 134 -9.45 1.70 -5.10
N VAL A 135 -9.50 2.83 -5.81
CA VAL A 135 -9.37 2.86 -7.27
C VAL A 135 -7.99 2.36 -7.68
N MET A 136 -6.94 2.84 -7.02
CA MET A 136 -5.56 2.48 -7.30
C MET A 136 -5.27 1.02 -6.95
N GLY A 137 -5.69 0.55 -5.78
CA GLY A 137 -5.49 -0.84 -5.35
C GLY A 137 -6.17 -1.84 -6.29
N ARG A 138 -7.43 -1.57 -6.68
CA ARG A 138 -8.14 -2.38 -7.68
C ARG A 138 -7.43 -2.38 -9.04
N TYR A 139 -6.97 -1.22 -9.48
CA TYR A 139 -6.25 -1.10 -10.74
C TYR A 139 -4.94 -1.90 -10.70
N ILE A 140 -4.10 -1.71 -9.67
CA ILE A 140 -2.81 -2.40 -9.53
C ILE A 140 -3.01 -3.91 -9.44
N LYS A 141 -3.97 -4.38 -8.61
CA LYS A 141 -4.31 -5.79 -8.49
C LYS A 141 -4.73 -6.39 -9.83
N ALA A 142 -5.64 -5.74 -10.55
CA ALA A 142 -6.11 -6.21 -11.85
C ALA A 142 -4.97 -6.27 -12.90
N GLN A 143 -4.03 -5.31 -12.87
CA GLN A 143 -2.84 -5.39 -13.72
C GLN A 143 -1.90 -6.52 -13.29
N GLY A 144 -1.75 -6.76 -11.99
CA GLY A 144 -0.98 -7.88 -11.44
C GLY A 144 -1.51 -9.22 -11.91
N GLU A 145 -2.81 -9.44 -11.82
CA GLU A 145 -3.49 -10.64 -12.32
C GLU A 145 -3.32 -10.80 -13.85
N LYS A 146 -3.53 -9.72 -14.59
CA LYS A 146 -3.37 -9.69 -16.06
C LYS A 146 -1.96 -10.08 -16.51
N TYR A 147 -0.95 -9.54 -15.86
CA TYR A 147 0.46 -9.76 -16.21
C TYR A 147 1.10 -10.89 -15.40
N LYS A 148 0.35 -11.61 -14.56
CA LYS A 148 0.83 -12.69 -13.69
C LYS A 148 2.05 -12.23 -12.87
N SER A 149 1.92 -11.09 -12.18
CA SER A 149 2.94 -10.51 -11.31
C SER A 149 2.44 -10.53 -9.87
N ASP A 150 2.96 -11.47 -9.07
CA ASP A 150 2.58 -11.63 -7.67
C ASP A 150 2.94 -10.37 -6.85
N ALA A 151 4.03 -9.69 -7.20
CA ALA A 151 4.43 -8.43 -6.61
C ALA A 151 3.38 -7.33 -6.77
N LEU A 152 2.80 -7.17 -7.99
CA LEU A 152 1.70 -6.22 -8.21
C LEU A 152 0.41 -6.64 -7.52
N VAL A 153 0.11 -7.94 -7.49
CA VAL A 153 -1.08 -8.45 -6.79
C VAL A 153 -0.97 -8.15 -5.30
N ALA A 154 0.18 -8.46 -4.69
CA ALA A 154 0.45 -8.17 -3.29
C ALA A 154 0.32 -6.67 -2.97
N SER A 155 0.98 -5.80 -3.74
CA SER A 155 0.89 -4.33 -3.56
C SER A 155 -0.54 -3.79 -3.76
N GLY A 156 -1.31 -4.38 -4.68
CA GLY A 156 -2.71 -3.99 -4.90
C GLY A 156 -3.64 -4.41 -3.76
N ILE A 157 -3.40 -5.58 -3.18
CA ILE A 157 -4.15 -6.07 -2.01
C ILE A 157 -3.82 -5.22 -0.78
N ASP A 158 -2.54 -4.92 -0.56
CA ASP A 158 -2.07 -4.05 0.53
C ASP A 158 -2.76 -2.69 0.50
N ALA A 159 -2.78 -2.02 -0.66
CA ALA A 159 -3.48 -0.76 -0.85
C ALA A 159 -5.00 -0.85 -0.56
N LEU A 160 -5.64 -2.00 -0.82
CA LEU A 160 -7.05 -2.23 -0.48
C LEU A 160 -7.25 -2.42 1.03
N PHE A 161 -6.36 -3.14 1.72
CA PHE A 161 -6.42 -3.27 3.17
C PHE A 161 -6.22 -1.93 3.87
N ASP A 162 -5.28 -1.13 3.42
CA ASP A 162 -5.10 0.24 3.90
C ASP A 162 -6.37 1.08 3.74
N ALA A 163 -7.07 0.96 2.60
CA ALA A 163 -8.33 1.66 2.39
C ALA A 163 -9.41 1.22 3.38
N VAL A 164 -9.46 -0.08 3.73
CA VAL A 164 -10.44 -0.60 4.72
C VAL A 164 -10.10 -0.10 6.12
N ILE A 165 -8.82 -0.09 6.51
CA ILE A 165 -8.38 0.45 7.82
C ILE A 165 -8.73 1.94 7.90
N THR A 166 -8.43 2.71 6.86
CA THR A 166 -8.73 4.14 6.79
C THR A 166 -10.25 4.41 6.82
N PHE A 167 -11.05 3.55 6.18
CA PHE A 167 -12.52 3.63 6.23
C PHE A 167 -13.06 3.34 7.64
N ALA A 168 -12.47 2.37 8.34
CA ALA A 168 -12.82 2.10 9.75
C ALA A 168 -12.50 3.31 10.65
N THR A 169 -11.38 4.01 10.39
CA THR A 169 -11.03 5.26 11.08
C THR A 169 -12.11 6.34 10.88
N LEU A 170 -12.61 6.48 9.65
CA LEU A 170 -13.67 7.44 9.34
C LEU A 170 -15.00 7.11 10.05
N ILE A 171 -15.39 5.82 10.05
CA ILE A 171 -16.58 5.36 10.79
C ILE A 171 -16.40 5.56 12.29
N SER A 172 -15.22 5.21 12.82
CA SER A 172 -14.92 5.37 14.24
C SER A 172 -15.02 6.82 14.68
N ALA A 173 -14.52 7.77 13.89
CA ALA A 173 -14.67 9.20 14.19
C ALA A 173 -16.12 9.61 14.34
N GLY A 174 -17.03 9.09 13.49
CA GLY A 174 -18.46 9.30 13.62
C GLY A 174 -19.08 8.64 14.87
N LEU A 175 -18.69 7.39 15.16
CA LEU A 175 -19.19 6.66 16.32
C LEU A 175 -18.72 7.28 17.65
N VAL A 176 -17.49 7.77 17.70
CA VAL A 176 -16.97 8.50 18.88
C VAL A 176 -17.78 9.78 19.09
N TYR A 177 -18.10 10.52 18.05
CA TYR A 177 -18.88 11.76 18.15
C TYR A 177 -20.30 11.54 18.71
N PHE A 178 -20.99 10.44 18.29
CA PHE A 178 -22.37 10.17 18.69
C PHE A 178 -22.50 9.25 19.90
N PHE A 179 -21.58 8.28 20.06
CA PHE A 179 -21.73 7.18 21.03
C PHE A 179 -20.54 7.02 21.98
N ASN A 180 -19.47 7.81 21.81
CA ASN A 180 -18.23 7.69 22.59
C ASN A 180 -17.58 6.29 22.47
N PHE A 181 -17.75 5.63 21.32
CA PHE A 181 -17.27 4.27 21.05
C PHE A 181 -16.33 4.23 19.85
N ASP A 182 -15.06 3.84 20.08
CA ASP A 182 -14.03 3.71 19.05
C ASP A 182 -13.91 2.26 18.57
N ILE A 183 -14.11 2.03 17.29
CA ILE A 183 -13.97 0.70 16.65
C ILE A 183 -12.65 0.55 15.89
N GLN A 184 -11.86 1.60 15.72
CA GLN A 184 -10.66 1.62 14.86
C GLN A 184 -9.64 0.56 15.30
N GLY A 185 -9.37 0.45 16.59
CA GLY A 185 -8.44 -0.53 17.14
C GLY A 185 -8.87 -1.97 16.84
N TYR A 186 -10.15 -2.29 17.01
CA TYR A 186 -10.68 -3.63 16.76
C TYR A 186 -10.62 -4.04 15.28
N VAL A 187 -11.03 -3.12 14.38
CA VAL A 187 -10.97 -3.38 12.93
C VAL A 187 -9.52 -3.47 12.44
N GLY A 188 -8.66 -2.56 12.92
CA GLY A 188 -7.23 -2.59 12.60
C GLY A 188 -6.57 -3.90 13.05
N ALA A 189 -6.86 -4.38 14.26
CA ALA A 189 -6.34 -5.65 14.77
C ALA A 189 -6.82 -6.85 13.93
N ALA A 190 -8.11 -6.88 13.57
CA ALA A 190 -8.67 -7.95 12.75
C ALA A 190 -8.03 -8.00 11.36
N ILE A 191 -7.83 -6.84 10.69
CA ILE A 191 -7.21 -6.78 9.36
C ILE A 191 -5.73 -7.12 9.46
N SER A 192 -5.01 -6.59 10.45
CA SER A 192 -3.59 -6.89 10.64
C SER A 192 -3.36 -8.38 10.89
N ALA A 193 -4.24 -9.03 11.68
CA ALA A 193 -4.18 -10.48 11.91
C ALA A 193 -4.49 -11.29 10.64
N LEU A 194 -5.22 -10.73 9.68
CA LEU A 194 -5.51 -11.38 8.39
C LEU A 194 -4.33 -11.24 7.40
N ILE A 195 -3.51 -10.16 7.54
CA ILE A 195 -2.30 -9.93 6.74
C ILE A 195 -1.16 -10.84 7.19
N LEU A 196 -1.06 -11.13 8.49
CA LEU A 196 -0.05 -12.00 9.11
C LEU A 196 -0.33 -13.48 8.88
#